data_79cd8f3315c4de3439fc6737c27f28c2
#
_entry.id   79cd8f3315c4de3439fc6737c27f28c2
#
_cell.length_a   1.000
_cell.length_b   1.000
_cell.length_c   1.000
_cell.angle_alpha   90.00
_cell.angle_beta   90.00
_cell.angle_gamma   90.00
#
_symmetry.space_group_name_H-M   'P 1'
#
loop_
_entity.id
_entity.type
_entity.pdbx_description
1 polymer ?
#
loop_
_entity_poly.entity_id
_entity_poly.type
_entity_poly.pdbx_seq_one_letter_code
_entity_poly.pdbx_strand_id
1 'polypeptide(L)'
;MRQGELVSLRWEHIDLNRRTAHLPDTKNGEARTVPLSTTAVVVLRALPRSLHGNVFPGLTTEAIKRAYIRAVRRAGIEGLRFHDLRHEATTRLFEKGLNIMEVASISGPKDLRMLRRYTHLKAEDLARKLG
;
A
#
# COMPACT_ATOMS: atom_id res chain seq x y z
N MET A 1 -0.76 0.62 1.53
CA MET A 1 -1.41 1.34 2.66
C MET A 1 -2.91 1.12 2.64
N ARG A 2 -3.52 1.12 3.82
CA ARG A 2 -4.99 1.15 3.96
C ARG A 2 -5.49 2.59 3.88
N GLN A 3 -6.79 2.77 3.64
CA GLN A 3 -7.39 4.12 3.56
C GLN A 3 -7.10 4.98 4.79
N GLY A 4 -7.27 4.41 5.99
CA GLY A 4 -7.02 5.15 7.24
C GLY A 4 -5.57 5.57 7.41
N GLU A 5 -4.63 4.74 6.98
CA GLU A 5 -3.20 5.05 6.98
C GLU A 5 -2.89 6.21 6.03
N LEU A 6 -3.51 6.21 4.86
CA LEU A 6 -3.33 7.26 3.87
C LEU A 6 -3.86 8.61 4.36
N VAL A 7 -5.05 8.61 4.96
CA VAL A 7 -5.70 9.82 5.50
C VAL A 7 -4.89 10.43 6.64
N SER A 8 -4.30 9.60 7.49
CA SER A 8 -3.50 10.07 8.63
C SER A 8 -2.02 10.29 8.32
N LEU A 9 -1.63 10.17 7.07
CA LEU A 9 -0.23 10.35 6.67
C LEU A 9 0.26 11.79 6.93
N ARG A 10 1.44 11.91 7.56
CA ARG A 10 2.03 13.18 7.93
C ARG A 10 3.40 13.36 7.28
N TRP A 11 3.72 14.59 6.90
CA TRP A 11 5.00 14.92 6.30
C TRP A 11 6.21 14.57 7.18
N GLU A 12 6.07 14.70 8.49
CA GLU A 12 7.13 14.34 9.45
C GLU A 12 7.53 12.87 9.40
N HIS A 13 6.64 12.01 8.91
CA HIS A 13 6.87 10.57 8.78
C HIS A 13 7.39 10.15 7.40
N ILE A 14 7.57 11.09 6.49
CA ILE A 14 8.02 10.81 5.13
C ILE A 14 9.46 11.28 4.95
N ASP A 15 10.31 10.37 4.49
CA ASP A 15 11.66 10.68 4.04
C ASP A 15 11.76 10.42 2.54
N LEU A 16 11.69 11.49 1.75
CA LEU A 16 11.74 11.38 0.30
C LEU A 16 13.12 10.99 -0.22
N ASN A 17 14.18 11.32 0.51
CA ASN A 17 15.54 10.94 0.13
C ASN A 17 15.77 9.44 0.33
N ARG A 18 15.33 8.91 1.45
CA ARG A 18 15.36 7.46 1.73
C ARG A 18 14.23 6.70 1.05
N ARG A 19 13.26 7.40 0.50
CA ARG A 19 12.08 6.83 -0.13
C ARG A 19 11.31 5.92 0.83
N THR A 20 11.02 6.43 2.01
CA THR A 20 10.30 5.70 3.06
C THR A 20 9.16 6.54 3.65
N ALA A 21 8.13 5.86 4.11
CA ALA A 21 7.07 6.46 4.89
C ALA A 21 6.85 5.61 6.15
N HIS A 22 6.97 6.23 7.32
CA HIS A 22 6.69 5.57 8.57
C HIS A 22 5.19 5.65 8.87
N LEU A 23 4.59 4.49 9.10
CA LEU A 23 3.20 4.37 9.53
C LEU A 23 3.21 4.06 11.03
N PRO A 24 2.90 5.04 11.88
CA PRO A 24 2.83 4.80 13.32
C PRO A 24 1.70 3.83 13.64
N ASP A 25 1.67 3.33 14.88
CA ASP A 25 0.70 2.34 15.30
C ASP A 25 -0.72 2.77 14.93
N THR A 26 -1.39 1.91 14.17
CA THR A 26 -2.76 2.13 13.71
C THR A 26 -3.71 1.20 14.44
N LYS A 27 -4.97 1.58 14.49
CA LYS A 27 -6.04 0.85 15.20
C LYS A 27 -6.07 -0.66 14.90
N ASN A 28 -5.58 -1.09 13.72
CA ASN A 28 -5.63 -2.47 13.24
C ASN A 28 -4.27 -3.02 12.80
N GLY A 29 -3.16 -2.38 13.16
CA GLY A 29 -1.85 -2.79 12.69
C GLY A 29 -0.71 -2.33 13.58
N GLU A 30 0.42 -2.99 13.44
CA GLU A 30 1.65 -2.57 14.07
C GLU A 30 2.28 -1.42 13.27
N ALA A 31 3.05 -0.57 13.98
CA ALA A 31 3.87 0.44 13.33
C ALA A 31 4.83 -0.22 12.33
N ARG A 32 4.97 0.39 11.18
CA ARG A 32 5.89 -0.11 10.16
C ARG A 32 6.38 1.02 9.26
N THR A 33 7.53 0.81 8.66
CA THR A 33 8.06 1.71 7.64
C THR A 33 7.92 1.05 6.28
N VAL A 34 7.27 1.73 5.35
CA VAL A 34 7.03 1.20 4.01
C VAL A 34 7.91 1.92 2.97
N PRO A 35 8.40 1.21 1.94
CA PRO A 35 9.14 1.82 0.86
C PRO A 35 8.21 2.60 -0.08
N LEU A 36 8.74 3.66 -0.67
CA LEU A 36 8.05 4.46 -1.67
C LEU A 36 8.65 4.18 -3.04
N SER A 37 7.79 3.90 -4.01
CA SER A 37 8.22 3.81 -5.41
C SER A 37 8.68 5.17 -5.92
N THR A 38 9.44 5.19 -7.01
CA THR A 38 9.83 6.44 -7.67
C THR A 38 8.62 7.28 -8.07
N THR A 39 7.57 6.63 -8.57
CA THR A 39 6.30 7.30 -8.91
C THR A 39 5.67 7.95 -7.69
N ALA A 40 5.62 7.25 -6.56
CA ALA A 40 5.07 7.81 -5.32
C ALA A 40 5.88 9.03 -4.85
N VAL A 41 7.20 8.98 -4.95
CA VAL A 41 8.08 10.12 -4.60
C VAL A 41 7.79 11.33 -5.49
N VAL A 42 7.64 11.13 -6.79
CA VAL A 42 7.31 12.22 -7.73
C VAL A 42 5.98 12.86 -7.36
N VAL A 43 4.95 12.06 -7.10
CA VAL A 43 3.63 12.56 -6.69
C VAL A 43 3.72 13.35 -5.39
N LEU A 44 4.39 12.81 -4.39
CA LEU A 44 4.53 13.47 -3.08
C LEU A 44 5.31 14.79 -3.17
N ARG A 45 6.36 14.85 -3.99
CA ARG A 45 7.12 16.09 -4.22
C ARG A 45 6.28 17.18 -4.86
N ALA A 46 5.32 16.82 -5.69
CA ALA A 46 4.44 17.76 -6.37
C ALA A 46 3.34 18.32 -5.46
N LEU A 47 3.08 17.71 -4.30
CA LEU A 47 2.06 18.16 -3.37
C LEU A 47 2.55 19.37 -2.54
N PRO A 48 1.67 20.38 -2.31
CA PRO A 48 2.01 21.47 -1.42
C PRO A 48 2.11 20.98 0.02
N ARG A 49 3.07 21.54 0.77
CA ARG A 49 3.20 21.27 2.20
C ARG A 49 2.11 21.98 2.97
N SER A 50 1.33 21.25 3.77
CA SER A 50 0.30 21.83 4.60
C SER A 50 0.89 22.44 5.88
N LEU A 51 0.23 23.48 6.40
CA LEU A 51 0.63 24.14 7.65
C LEU A 51 0.50 23.21 8.88
N HIS A 52 -0.43 22.27 8.83
CA HIS A 52 -0.70 21.35 9.92
C HIS A 52 0.04 20.00 9.79
N GLY A 53 0.89 19.85 8.78
CA GLY A 53 1.73 18.67 8.59
C GLY A 53 1.06 17.46 7.97
N ASN A 54 -0.23 17.51 7.64
CA ASN A 54 -0.91 16.43 6.94
C ASN A 54 -0.52 16.43 5.45
N VAL A 55 -0.27 15.26 4.90
CA VAL A 55 0.03 15.11 3.46
C VAL A 55 -1.21 15.43 2.62
N PHE A 56 -2.37 14.97 3.07
CA PHE A 56 -3.66 15.21 2.42
C PHE A 56 -4.60 15.94 3.37
N PRO A 57 -4.45 17.26 3.52
CA PRO A 57 -5.25 18.03 4.48
C PRO A 57 -6.73 17.99 4.11
N GLY A 58 -7.59 17.76 5.12
CA GLY A 58 -9.03 17.68 4.95
C GLY A 58 -9.54 16.41 4.26
N LEU A 59 -8.66 15.48 3.87
CA LEU A 59 -9.08 14.23 3.28
C LEU A 59 -9.67 13.29 4.34
N THR A 60 -10.83 12.73 4.02
CA THR A 60 -11.50 11.72 4.85
C THR A 60 -11.65 10.42 4.06
N THR A 61 -11.88 9.31 4.77
CA THR A 61 -12.16 8.02 4.12
C THR A 61 -13.43 8.09 3.26
N GLU A 62 -14.42 8.87 3.69
CA GLU A 62 -15.64 9.12 2.91
C GLU A 62 -15.36 9.88 1.61
N ALA A 63 -14.48 10.88 1.65
CA ALA A 63 -14.08 11.62 0.45
C ALA A 63 -13.35 10.72 -0.55
N ILE A 64 -12.45 9.85 -0.08
CA ILE A 64 -11.77 8.85 -0.91
C ILE A 64 -12.80 7.93 -1.57
N LYS A 65 -13.71 7.41 -0.80
CA LYS A 65 -14.76 6.50 -1.28
C LYS A 65 -15.60 7.14 -2.40
N ARG A 66 -16.06 8.36 -2.18
CA ARG A 66 -16.86 9.09 -3.18
C ARG A 66 -16.06 9.38 -4.45
N ALA A 67 -14.82 9.83 -4.31
CA ALA A 67 -13.95 10.11 -5.45
C ALA A 67 -13.68 8.84 -6.25
N TYR A 68 -13.46 7.72 -5.58
CA TYR A 68 -13.26 6.42 -6.20
C TYR A 68 -14.50 5.96 -6.98
N ILE A 69 -15.68 6.05 -6.37
CA ILE A 69 -16.96 5.69 -7.03
C ILE A 69 -17.14 6.51 -8.32
N ARG A 70 -16.86 7.82 -8.28
CA ARG A 70 -16.94 8.66 -9.47
C ARG A 70 -15.93 8.25 -10.53
N ALA A 71 -14.71 7.93 -10.13
CA ALA A 71 -13.64 7.53 -11.05
C ALA A 71 -13.96 6.22 -11.78
N VAL A 72 -14.40 5.18 -11.06
CA VAL A 72 -14.75 3.89 -11.68
C VAL A 72 -15.99 4.00 -12.57
N ARG A 73 -16.97 4.81 -12.18
CA ARG A 73 -18.15 5.08 -12.99
C ARG A 73 -17.77 5.78 -14.30
N ARG A 74 -16.90 6.78 -14.22
CA ARG A 74 -16.39 7.50 -15.40
C ARG A 74 -15.58 6.59 -16.31
N ALA A 75 -14.83 5.63 -15.76
CA ALA A 75 -14.05 4.65 -16.50
C ALA A 75 -14.90 3.51 -17.09
N GLY A 76 -16.19 3.42 -16.74
CA GLY A 76 -17.07 2.33 -17.18
C GLY A 76 -16.74 0.98 -16.55
N ILE A 77 -16.07 0.97 -15.39
CA ILE A 77 -15.70 -0.24 -14.69
C ILE A 77 -16.78 -0.58 -13.65
N GLU A 78 -17.23 -1.83 -13.67
CA GLU A 78 -18.20 -2.34 -12.71
C GLU A 78 -17.56 -3.33 -11.74
N GLY A 79 -18.03 -3.34 -10.48
CA GLY A 79 -17.64 -4.33 -9.48
C GLY A 79 -16.24 -4.19 -8.90
N LEU A 80 -15.50 -3.13 -9.24
CA LEU A 80 -14.17 -2.87 -8.68
C LEU A 80 -14.29 -2.03 -7.42
N ARG A 81 -13.89 -2.59 -6.27
CA ARG A 81 -13.88 -1.89 -4.99
C ARG A 81 -12.52 -1.24 -4.74
N PHE A 82 -12.49 -0.20 -3.91
CA PHE A 82 -11.22 0.44 -3.54
C PHE A 82 -10.22 -0.55 -2.93
N HIS A 83 -10.70 -1.46 -2.09
CA HIS A 83 -9.85 -2.48 -1.47
C HIS A 83 -9.24 -3.47 -2.47
N ASP A 84 -9.86 -3.66 -3.63
CA ASP A 84 -9.33 -4.51 -4.70
C ASP A 84 -8.01 -3.96 -5.26
N LEU A 85 -7.79 -2.65 -5.19
CA LEU A 85 -6.51 -2.04 -5.55
C LEU A 85 -5.37 -2.53 -4.67
N ARG A 86 -5.65 -2.82 -3.40
CA ARG A 86 -4.68 -3.39 -2.48
C ARG A 86 -4.31 -4.82 -2.87
N HIS A 87 -5.29 -5.61 -3.29
CA HIS A 87 -5.06 -6.96 -3.81
C HIS A 87 -4.21 -6.91 -5.09
N GLU A 88 -4.53 -6.03 -5.99
CA GLU A 88 -3.78 -5.82 -7.23
C GLU A 88 -2.33 -5.39 -6.94
N ALA A 89 -2.13 -4.46 -6.04
CA ALA A 89 -0.81 -4.01 -5.62
C ALA A 89 0.01 -5.17 -5.02
N THR A 90 -0.60 -6.00 -4.19
CA THR A 90 0.03 -7.18 -3.59
C THR A 90 0.47 -8.17 -4.67
N THR A 91 -0.41 -8.46 -5.63
CA THR A 91 -0.09 -9.33 -6.76
C THR A 91 1.13 -8.80 -7.53
N ARG A 92 1.16 -7.51 -7.81
CA ARG A 92 2.27 -6.87 -8.53
C ARG A 92 3.59 -6.93 -7.76
N LEU A 93 3.56 -6.86 -6.43
CA LEU A 93 4.76 -7.02 -5.62
C LEU A 93 5.35 -8.43 -5.77
N PHE A 94 4.51 -9.46 -5.74
CA PHE A 94 4.95 -10.83 -6.00
C PHE A 94 5.48 -11.01 -7.43
N GLU A 95 4.82 -10.43 -8.42
CA GLU A 95 5.28 -10.47 -9.82
C GLU A 95 6.64 -9.80 -10.00
N LYS A 96 6.95 -8.79 -9.18
CA LYS A 96 8.27 -8.14 -9.15
C LYS A 96 9.34 -8.98 -8.45
N GLY A 97 8.98 -10.14 -7.94
CA GLY A 97 9.91 -11.06 -7.30
C GLY A 97 10.11 -10.88 -5.81
N LEU A 98 9.29 -10.05 -5.15
CA LEU A 98 9.36 -9.94 -3.69
C LEU A 98 8.85 -11.23 -3.05
N ASN A 99 9.52 -11.65 -1.98
CA ASN A 99 9.09 -12.81 -1.20
C ASN A 99 7.96 -12.44 -0.23
N ILE A 100 7.34 -13.45 0.37
CA ILE A 100 6.17 -13.26 1.23
C ILE A 100 6.49 -12.37 2.46
N MET A 101 7.68 -12.44 3.01
CA MET A 101 8.08 -11.60 4.15
C MET A 101 8.27 -10.14 3.75
N GLU A 102 8.83 -9.90 2.58
CA GLU A 102 8.98 -8.56 2.00
C GLU A 102 7.61 -7.94 1.72
N VAL A 103 6.71 -8.70 1.10
CA VAL A 103 5.34 -8.24 0.84
C VAL A 103 4.60 -7.97 2.16
N ALA A 104 4.72 -8.85 3.15
CA ALA A 104 4.10 -8.66 4.46
C ALA A 104 4.61 -7.40 5.17
N SER A 105 5.90 -7.07 5.06
CA SER A 105 6.46 -5.85 5.66
C SER A 105 5.89 -4.57 5.04
N ILE A 106 5.50 -4.61 3.78
CA ILE A 106 4.87 -3.49 3.07
C ILE A 106 3.37 -3.42 3.39
N SER A 107 2.68 -4.54 3.30
CA SER A 107 1.22 -4.62 3.44
C SER A 107 0.73 -4.66 4.88
N GLY A 108 1.54 -5.19 5.78
CA GLY A 108 1.27 -5.35 7.20
C GLY A 108 1.47 -6.78 7.67
N PRO A 109 2.13 -6.99 8.84
CA PRO A 109 2.46 -8.34 9.34
C PRO A 109 1.25 -9.24 9.59
N LYS A 110 0.10 -8.66 9.94
CA LYS A 110 -1.14 -9.40 10.19
C LYS A 110 -1.74 -10.02 8.92
N ASP A 111 -1.28 -9.60 7.75
CA ASP A 111 -1.78 -10.09 6.48
C ASP A 111 -1.10 -11.37 6.02
N LEU A 112 -0.13 -11.92 6.78
CA LEU A 112 0.69 -13.05 6.36
C LEU A 112 -0.14 -14.26 5.94
N ARG A 113 -1.20 -14.59 6.69
CA ARG A 113 -2.12 -15.70 6.33
C ARG A 113 -2.85 -15.43 5.02
N MET A 114 -3.27 -14.20 4.78
CA MET A 114 -3.98 -13.82 3.57
C MET A 114 -3.06 -13.81 2.35
N LEU A 115 -1.76 -13.60 2.55
CA LEU A 115 -0.78 -13.61 1.48
C LEU A 115 -0.52 -15.01 0.91
N ARG A 116 -0.86 -16.07 1.63
CA ARG A 116 -0.70 -17.46 1.16
C ARG A 116 -1.41 -17.71 -0.17
N ARG A 117 -2.53 -17.06 -0.42
CA ARG A 117 -3.27 -17.20 -1.68
C ARG A 117 -2.51 -16.69 -2.90
N TYR A 118 -1.51 -15.83 -2.72
CA TYR A 118 -0.69 -15.27 -3.80
C TYR A 118 0.56 -16.10 -4.08
N THR A 119 0.85 -17.08 -3.22
CA THR A 119 2.02 -17.95 -3.34
C THR A 119 1.56 -19.35 -3.77
N HIS A 120 1.94 -19.73 -4.99
CA HIS A 120 1.66 -21.08 -5.53
C HIS A 120 2.91 -21.94 -5.36
N LEU A 121 3.20 -22.33 -4.12
CA LEU A 121 4.36 -23.13 -3.79
C LEU A 121 4.13 -24.60 -4.19
N LYS A 122 4.94 -25.10 -5.10
CA LYS A 122 4.95 -26.51 -5.50
C LYS A 122 6.17 -27.19 -4.91
N ALA A 123 5.97 -28.40 -4.39
CA ALA A 123 7.05 -29.17 -3.77
C ALA A 123 8.21 -29.42 -4.75
N GLU A 124 7.90 -29.65 -6.03
CA GLU A 124 8.92 -29.86 -7.06
C GLU A 124 9.82 -28.64 -7.24
N ASP A 125 9.23 -27.43 -7.19
CA ASP A 125 10.00 -26.18 -7.32
C ASP A 125 10.90 -25.97 -6.12
N LEU A 126 10.41 -26.30 -4.92
CA LEU A 126 11.20 -26.25 -3.70
C LEU A 126 12.31 -27.30 -3.69
N ALA A 127 12.04 -28.51 -4.17
CA ALA A 127 13.04 -29.57 -4.29
C ALA A 127 14.21 -29.13 -5.19
N ARG A 128 13.93 -28.45 -6.30
CA ARG A 128 14.97 -27.90 -7.17
C ARG A 128 15.86 -26.86 -6.47
N LYS A 129 15.29 -26.07 -5.56
CA LYS A 129 16.05 -25.09 -4.77
C LYS A 129 16.91 -25.73 -3.68
N LEU A 130 16.49 -26.88 -3.20
CA LEU A 130 17.26 -27.63 -2.19
C LEU A 130 18.49 -28.36 -2.80
N GLY A 131 18.51 -28.57 -4.07
CA GLY A 131 19.56 -29.27 -4.78
C GLY A 131 19.25 -30.77 -4.94
#